data_b933ff4a9d6a5f601e5f3fbb0326d38e
#
_entry.id   b933ff4a9d6a5f601e5f3fbb0326d38e
#
_cell.length_a   1.000
_cell.length_b   1.000
_cell.length_c   1.000
_cell.angle_alpha   90.00
_cell.angle_beta   90.00
_cell.angle_gamma   90.00
#
_symmetry.space_group_name_H-M   'P 1'
#
loop_
_entity.id
_entity.type
_entity.pdbx_description
1 polymer ?
#
loop_
_entity_poly.entity_id
_entity_poly.type
_entity_poly.pdbx_seq_one_letter_code
_entity_poly.pdbx_strand_id
1 'polypeptide(L)'
;MSSAAPSPDSVAFCADLVRSHDFPRYVATLFAPAAERRALLALYAFNVEIVRVRDQVSQPLPGEIRLQWWTEMLAGHVHGSAEGNPVAAELLRAIRDFDLPVEPLSLLADEHQFDLYNDPMPTMAALEGYLAATSSALFMLAARIMGPPSEAVEHLARHAGLAQGIVQVIVNLPRDAAHRQLFLPQQVLASHNCNMEDVFASRQTPNLHAVLEQLAGEARQHATTASSLLAQVPSSVRPAFLPLSQAQADLKRLARPGRNPFAPQPSSRLRTLWTLWRASRSREFTK
;
A
#
# COMPACT_ATOMS: atom_id res chain seq x y z
N MET A 1 10.18 24.05 -24.30
CA MET A 1 8.88 23.34 -24.22
C MET A 1 8.20 23.83 -22.94
N SER A 2 7.13 24.58 -23.07
CA SER A 2 6.44 25.20 -21.92
C SER A 2 5.68 24.09 -21.19
N SER A 3 6.18 23.67 -20.02
CA SER A 3 5.42 22.80 -19.11
C SER A 3 4.26 23.63 -18.54
N ALA A 4 3.06 23.36 -18.97
CA ALA A 4 1.87 23.96 -18.36
C ALA A 4 1.87 23.59 -16.87
N ALA A 5 1.76 24.59 -15.99
CA ALA A 5 1.67 24.36 -14.56
C ALA A 5 0.39 23.54 -14.28
N PRO A 6 0.48 22.44 -13.49
CA PRO A 6 -0.68 21.62 -13.18
C PRO A 6 -1.76 22.48 -12.52
N SER A 7 -3.01 22.27 -12.94
CA SER A 7 -4.13 23.09 -12.49
C SER A 7 -4.46 22.84 -11.00
N PRO A 8 -5.04 23.81 -10.29
CA PRO A 8 -5.59 23.59 -8.94
C PRO A 8 -6.54 22.39 -8.87
N ASP A 9 -7.24 22.09 -9.96
CA ASP A 9 -8.16 20.96 -10.10
C ASP A 9 -7.43 19.61 -10.02
N SER A 10 -6.19 19.50 -10.53
CA SER A 10 -5.41 18.25 -10.46
C SER A 10 -5.03 17.89 -9.00
N VAL A 11 -4.70 18.88 -8.19
CA VAL A 11 -4.39 18.68 -6.76
C VAL A 11 -5.61 18.23 -5.99
N ALA A 12 -6.75 18.88 -6.23
CA ALA A 12 -8.01 18.52 -5.60
C ALA A 12 -8.44 17.11 -6.03
N PHE A 13 -8.28 16.76 -7.30
CA PHE A 13 -8.58 15.43 -7.81
C PHE A 13 -7.75 14.35 -7.09
N CYS A 14 -6.43 14.52 -6.98
CA CYS A 14 -5.55 13.58 -6.26
C CYS A 14 -5.97 13.44 -4.79
N ALA A 15 -6.26 14.55 -4.12
CA ALA A 15 -6.70 14.54 -2.73
C ALA A 15 -8.02 13.80 -2.54
N ASP A 16 -9.01 14.02 -3.41
CA ASP A 16 -10.31 13.35 -3.35
C ASP A 16 -10.21 11.86 -3.67
N LEU A 17 -9.37 11.48 -4.63
CA LEU A 17 -9.11 10.10 -4.98
C LEU A 17 -8.51 9.34 -3.79
N VAL A 18 -7.45 9.87 -3.17
CA VAL A 18 -6.82 9.26 -2.00
C VAL A 18 -7.77 9.24 -0.80
N ARG A 19 -8.51 10.33 -0.55
CA ARG A 19 -9.50 10.40 0.54
C ARG A 19 -10.59 9.35 0.41
N SER A 20 -10.98 9.03 -0.82
CA SER A 20 -12.06 8.08 -1.10
C SER A 20 -11.61 6.63 -1.02
N HIS A 21 -10.38 6.33 -1.46
CA HIS A 21 -9.90 4.96 -1.67
C HIS A 21 -8.77 4.52 -0.71
N ASP A 22 -8.01 5.48 -0.15
CA ASP A 22 -6.96 5.22 0.84
C ASP A 22 -6.99 6.27 1.97
N PHE A 23 -8.05 6.25 2.72
CA PHE A 23 -8.29 7.21 3.80
C PHE A 23 -7.18 7.25 4.85
N PRO A 24 -6.54 6.13 5.27
CA PRO A 24 -5.41 6.20 6.19
C PRO A 24 -4.23 7.01 5.65
N ARG A 25 -3.83 6.80 4.39
CA ARG A 25 -2.75 7.58 3.78
C ARG A 25 -3.16 9.03 3.55
N TYR A 26 -4.42 9.30 3.16
CA TYR A 26 -4.92 10.67 3.11
C TYR A 26 -4.73 11.41 4.44
N VAL A 27 -5.15 10.78 5.54
CA VAL A 27 -5.00 11.39 6.88
C VAL A 27 -3.53 11.59 7.25
N ALA A 28 -2.65 10.63 6.92
CA ALA A 28 -1.22 10.75 7.17
C ALA A 28 -0.60 11.98 6.47
N THR A 29 -1.05 12.32 5.25
CA THR A 29 -0.55 13.50 4.53
C THR A 29 -0.86 14.82 5.24
N LEU A 30 -1.89 14.87 6.09
CA LEU A 30 -2.26 16.08 6.82
C LEU A 30 -1.20 16.52 7.85
N PHE A 31 -0.28 15.61 8.21
CA PHE A 31 0.83 15.86 9.13
C PHE A 31 2.13 16.26 8.39
N ALA A 32 2.11 16.29 7.05
CA ALA A 32 3.23 16.74 6.23
C ALA A 32 3.13 18.25 5.91
N PRO A 33 4.26 18.96 5.71
CA PRO A 33 4.26 20.32 5.18
C PRO A 33 3.58 20.40 3.81
N ALA A 34 3.23 21.61 3.35
CA ALA A 34 2.35 21.80 2.21
C ALA A 34 2.91 21.24 0.88
N ALA A 35 4.21 21.41 0.63
CA ALA A 35 4.85 20.94 -0.60
C ALA A 35 4.93 19.41 -0.63
N GLU A 36 5.40 18.81 0.48
CA GLU A 36 5.50 17.37 0.68
C GLU A 36 4.11 16.71 0.66
N ARG A 37 3.12 17.35 1.27
CA ARG A 37 1.72 16.86 1.25
C ARG A 37 1.21 16.71 -0.17
N ARG A 38 1.45 17.70 -1.03
CA ARG A 38 1.04 17.66 -2.44
C ARG A 38 1.71 16.48 -3.18
N ALA A 39 3.01 16.29 -2.97
CA ALA A 39 3.75 15.19 -3.58
C ALA A 39 3.30 13.81 -3.04
N LEU A 40 3.05 13.70 -1.74
CA LEU A 40 2.48 12.49 -1.13
C LEU A 40 1.09 12.16 -1.68
N LEU A 41 0.24 13.16 -1.87
CA LEU A 41 -1.08 12.96 -2.48
C LEU A 41 -0.97 12.48 -3.93
N ALA A 42 -0.02 12.99 -4.70
CA ALA A 42 0.24 12.53 -6.07
C ALA A 42 0.74 11.07 -6.09
N LEU A 43 1.69 10.73 -5.22
CA LEU A 43 2.22 9.37 -5.06
C LEU A 43 1.12 8.38 -4.66
N TYR A 44 0.30 8.74 -3.68
CA TYR A 44 -0.79 7.87 -3.22
C TYR A 44 -1.95 7.79 -4.21
N ALA A 45 -2.22 8.87 -4.97
CA ALA A 45 -3.20 8.84 -6.05
C ALA A 45 -2.76 7.88 -7.17
N PHE A 46 -1.48 7.92 -7.56
CA PHE A 46 -0.89 6.94 -8.47
C PHE A 46 -1.10 5.51 -7.96
N ASN A 47 -0.73 5.22 -6.71
CA ASN A 47 -0.95 3.90 -6.13
C ASN A 47 -2.43 3.47 -6.16
N VAL A 48 -3.36 4.39 -5.88
CA VAL A 48 -4.81 4.12 -5.96
C VAL A 48 -5.22 3.76 -7.39
N GLU A 49 -4.72 4.49 -8.41
CA GLU A 49 -5.00 4.17 -9.82
C GLU A 49 -4.49 2.77 -10.19
N ILE A 50 -3.27 2.41 -9.78
CA ILE A 50 -2.67 1.09 -10.06
C ILE A 50 -3.48 -0.03 -9.38
N VAL A 51 -3.71 0.05 -8.07
CA VAL A 51 -4.42 -0.99 -7.30
C VAL A 51 -5.85 -1.21 -7.81
N ARG A 52 -6.50 -0.17 -8.32
CA ARG A 52 -7.88 -0.23 -8.82
C ARG A 52 -8.01 -0.78 -10.23
N VAL A 53 -6.93 -0.95 -10.98
CA VAL A 53 -6.99 -1.51 -12.34
C VAL A 53 -7.73 -2.84 -12.34
N ARG A 54 -7.43 -3.72 -11.40
CA ARG A 54 -8.09 -5.04 -11.26
C ARG A 54 -9.60 -4.94 -11.13
N ASP A 55 -10.10 -3.98 -10.35
CA ASP A 55 -11.55 -3.81 -10.11
C ASP A 55 -12.28 -3.13 -11.29
N GLN A 56 -11.55 -2.53 -12.22
CA GLN A 56 -12.09 -1.77 -13.36
C GLN A 56 -12.15 -2.57 -14.66
N VAL A 57 -11.61 -3.79 -14.66
CA VAL A 57 -11.56 -4.64 -15.84
C VAL A 57 -12.19 -6.00 -15.58
N SER A 58 -12.81 -6.57 -16.59
CA SER A 58 -13.38 -7.93 -16.54
C SER A 58 -12.45 -8.99 -17.16
N GLN A 59 -11.40 -8.56 -17.85
CA GLN A 59 -10.43 -9.40 -18.54
C GLN A 59 -9.02 -8.88 -18.24
N PRO A 60 -7.97 -9.74 -18.21
CA PRO A 60 -6.60 -9.30 -17.92
C PRO A 60 -6.05 -8.28 -18.92
N LEU A 61 -6.20 -8.51 -20.22
CA LEU A 61 -5.56 -7.70 -21.26
C LEU A 61 -5.86 -6.18 -21.19
N PRO A 62 -7.10 -5.71 -20.98
CA PRO A 62 -7.35 -4.28 -20.74
C PRO A 62 -6.66 -3.74 -19.49
N GLY A 63 -6.47 -4.59 -18.47
CA GLY A 63 -5.71 -4.24 -17.25
C GLY A 63 -4.22 -4.07 -17.55
N GLU A 64 -3.63 -5.02 -18.28
CA GLU A 64 -2.22 -4.94 -18.70
C GLU A 64 -1.94 -3.66 -19.50
N ILE A 65 -2.81 -3.32 -20.47
CA ILE A 65 -2.69 -2.09 -21.26
C ILE A 65 -2.70 -0.85 -20.36
N ARG A 66 -3.53 -0.83 -19.32
CA ARG A 66 -3.58 0.29 -18.36
C ARG A 66 -2.32 0.37 -17.50
N LEU A 67 -1.81 -0.75 -17.01
CA LEU A 67 -0.57 -0.80 -16.22
C LEU A 67 0.63 -0.42 -17.11
N GLN A 68 0.68 -0.95 -18.35
CA GLN A 68 1.71 -0.60 -19.33
C GLN A 68 1.71 0.89 -19.66
N TRP A 69 0.54 1.52 -19.79
CA TRP A 69 0.48 2.96 -20.00
C TRP A 69 1.21 3.76 -18.90
N TRP A 70 1.09 3.33 -17.63
CA TRP A 70 1.79 3.97 -16.53
C TRP A 70 3.31 3.79 -16.62
N THR A 71 3.78 2.60 -16.94
CA THR A 71 5.22 2.33 -17.09
C THR A 71 5.82 3.06 -18.29
N GLU A 72 5.12 3.13 -19.42
CA GLU A 72 5.53 3.92 -20.60
C GLU A 72 5.55 5.42 -20.29
N MET A 73 4.56 5.93 -19.56
CA MET A 73 4.49 7.32 -19.13
C MET A 73 5.68 7.66 -18.21
N LEU A 74 6.01 6.79 -17.26
CA LEU A 74 7.16 6.95 -16.38
C LEU A 74 8.49 6.90 -17.12
N ALA A 75 8.60 6.09 -18.17
CA ALA A 75 9.76 6.01 -19.07
C ALA A 75 9.87 7.21 -20.03
N GLY A 76 8.89 8.12 -20.06
CA GLY A 76 8.87 9.28 -20.93
C GLY A 76 8.46 9.00 -22.38
N HIS A 77 7.89 7.82 -22.64
CA HIS A 77 7.50 7.39 -23.99
C HIS A 77 6.09 7.86 -24.42
N VAL A 78 5.28 8.38 -23.48
CA VAL A 78 3.92 8.86 -23.77
C VAL A 78 3.94 10.35 -24.06
N HIS A 79 3.61 10.72 -25.29
CA HIS A 79 3.50 12.12 -25.72
C HIS A 79 2.05 12.61 -25.65
N GLY A 80 1.80 13.71 -24.98
CA GLY A 80 0.53 14.47 -25.01
C GLY A 80 -0.59 13.96 -24.09
N SER A 81 -0.67 12.67 -23.76
CA SER A 81 -1.77 12.14 -22.94
C SER A 81 -1.50 12.26 -21.43
N ALA A 82 -0.25 12.41 -21.00
CA ALA A 82 0.11 12.57 -19.60
C ALA A 82 -0.43 13.89 -19.01
N GLU A 83 -0.44 14.96 -19.80
CA GLU A 83 -0.96 16.27 -19.38
C GLU A 83 -2.48 16.27 -19.18
N GLY A 84 -3.21 15.39 -19.87
CA GLY A 84 -4.65 15.19 -19.71
C GLY A 84 -5.05 14.36 -18.49
N ASN A 85 -4.11 13.62 -17.89
CA ASN A 85 -4.35 12.82 -16.69
C ASN A 85 -3.86 13.59 -15.44
N PRO A 86 -4.77 14.00 -14.54
CA PRO A 86 -4.40 14.82 -13.38
C PRO A 86 -3.44 14.12 -12.43
N VAL A 87 -3.54 12.79 -12.28
CA VAL A 87 -2.64 12.01 -11.41
C VAL A 87 -1.25 11.91 -12.03
N ALA A 88 -1.15 11.65 -13.33
CA ALA A 88 0.13 11.60 -14.04
C ALA A 88 0.85 12.95 -14.00
N ALA A 89 0.15 14.04 -14.24
CA ALA A 89 0.71 15.39 -14.18
C ALA A 89 1.28 15.73 -12.80
N GLU A 90 0.54 15.43 -11.71
CA GLU A 90 1.01 15.64 -10.34
C GLU A 90 2.15 14.69 -9.95
N LEU A 91 2.12 13.43 -10.40
CA LEU A 91 3.20 12.47 -10.15
C LEU A 91 4.50 12.88 -10.83
N LEU A 92 4.46 13.25 -12.11
CA LEU A 92 5.63 13.73 -12.84
C LEU A 92 6.22 14.99 -12.20
N ARG A 93 5.37 15.87 -11.66
CA ARG A 93 5.81 17.01 -10.88
C ARG A 93 6.51 16.56 -9.59
N ALA A 94 5.91 15.64 -8.82
CA ALA A 94 6.52 15.13 -7.58
C ALA A 94 7.87 14.46 -7.85
N ILE A 95 8.00 13.70 -8.95
CA ILE A 95 9.26 13.09 -9.40
C ILE A 95 10.34 14.16 -9.59
N ARG A 96 10.03 15.24 -10.30
CA ARG A 96 11.00 16.34 -10.55
C ARG A 96 11.35 17.11 -9.29
N ASP A 97 10.35 17.48 -8.50
CA ASP A 97 10.51 18.38 -7.35
C ASP A 97 11.24 17.69 -6.19
N PHE A 98 11.13 16.36 -6.07
CA PHE A 98 11.72 15.57 -4.97
C PHE A 98 12.73 14.52 -5.43
N ASP A 99 13.14 14.56 -6.69
CA ASP A 99 14.11 13.61 -7.28
C ASP A 99 13.74 12.16 -6.96
N LEU A 100 12.49 11.79 -7.24
CA LEU A 100 12.02 10.43 -6.97
C LEU A 100 12.55 9.45 -8.02
N PRO A 101 13.07 8.28 -7.60
CA PRO A 101 13.49 7.25 -8.54
C PRO A 101 12.27 6.70 -9.30
N VAL A 102 12.39 6.61 -10.61
CA VAL A 102 11.32 6.14 -11.50
C VAL A 102 11.17 4.61 -11.43
N GLU A 103 12.29 3.90 -11.27
CA GLU A 103 12.32 2.43 -11.29
C GLU A 103 11.37 1.80 -10.25
N PRO A 104 11.35 2.19 -8.96
CA PRO A 104 10.39 1.64 -8.00
C PRO A 104 8.93 1.95 -8.34
N LEU A 105 8.64 3.07 -9.01
CA LEU A 105 7.29 3.40 -9.47
C LEU A 105 6.85 2.48 -10.62
N SER A 106 7.75 2.23 -11.57
CA SER A 106 7.51 1.31 -12.68
C SER A 106 7.34 -0.13 -12.17
N LEU A 107 8.23 -0.58 -11.29
CA LEU A 107 8.15 -1.92 -10.70
C LEU A 107 6.86 -2.12 -9.89
N LEU A 108 6.41 -1.09 -9.16
CA LEU A 108 5.13 -1.13 -8.46
C LEU A 108 3.97 -1.39 -9.42
N ALA A 109 3.94 -0.71 -10.58
CA ALA A 109 2.91 -0.94 -11.58
C ALA A 109 3.01 -2.33 -12.22
N ASP A 110 4.21 -2.79 -12.53
CA ASP A 110 4.47 -4.09 -13.16
C ASP A 110 4.06 -5.25 -12.23
N GLU A 111 4.37 -5.18 -10.95
CA GLU A 111 3.99 -6.22 -9.97
C GLU A 111 2.48 -6.38 -9.83
N HIS A 112 1.70 -5.32 -10.04
CA HIS A 112 0.23 -5.41 -10.02
C HIS A 112 -0.38 -6.11 -11.25
N GLN A 113 0.45 -6.53 -12.23
CA GLN A 113 0.01 -7.47 -13.27
C GLN A 113 -0.43 -8.80 -12.66
N PHE A 114 0.23 -9.24 -11.56
CA PHE A 114 -0.20 -10.43 -10.81
C PHE A 114 -1.66 -10.36 -10.37
N ASP A 115 -2.18 -9.19 -10.04
CA ASP A 115 -3.55 -8.99 -9.58
C ASP A 115 -4.61 -9.25 -10.68
N LEU A 116 -4.20 -9.19 -11.95
CA LEU A 116 -5.10 -9.37 -13.09
C LEU A 116 -5.42 -10.85 -13.34
N TYR A 117 -4.59 -11.74 -12.82
CA TYR A 117 -4.72 -13.18 -12.97
C TYR A 117 -5.16 -13.81 -11.65
N ASN A 118 -5.84 -14.95 -11.74
CA ASN A 118 -6.27 -15.69 -10.55
C ASN A 118 -5.22 -16.72 -10.10
N ASP A 119 -3.96 -16.47 -10.42
CA ASP A 119 -2.86 -17.33 -9.97
C ASP A 119 -2.67 -17.17 -8.46
N PRO A 120 -2.59 -18.27 -7.71
CA PRO A 120 -2.39 -18.18 -6.28
C PRO A 120 -0.94 -17.83 -5.95
N MET A 121 -0.74 -17.05 -4.89
CA MET A 121 0.59 -16.73 -4.37
C MET A 121 1.32 -18.01 -3.98
N PRO A 122 2.50 -18.33 -4.55
CA PRO A 122 3.10 -19.64 -4.35
C PRO A 122 3.72 -19.83 -2.96
N THR A 123 4.54 -18.88 -2.50
CA THR A 123 5.31 -18.99 -1.26
C THR A 123 5.26 -17.70 -0.44
N MET A 124 5.67 -17.78 0.83
CA MET A 124 5.84 -16.59 1.67
C MET A 124 6.90 -15.64 1.09
N ALA A 125 8.00 -16.18 0.57
CA ALA A 125 9.03 -15.36 -0.07
C ALA A 125 8.53 -14.63 -1.33
N ALA A 126 7.66 -15.26 -2.13
CA ALA A 126 7.02 -14.61 -3.27
C ALA A 126 6.09 -13.47 -2.81
N LEU A 127 5.28 -13.69 -1.75
CA LEU A 127 4.46 -12.65 -1.17
C LEU A 127 5.30 -11.48 -0.66
N GLU A 128 6.39 -11.75 0.06
CA GLU A 128 7.29 -10.70 0.53
C GLU A 128 7.94 -9.93 -0.64
N GLY A 129 8.32 -10.61 -1.72
CA GLY A 129 8.83 -9.98 -2.94
C GLY A 129 7.81 -9.00 -3.55
N TYR A 130 6.58 -9.47 -3.74
CA TYR A 130 5.46 -8.64 -4.22
C TYR A 130 5.21 -7.43 -3.30
N LEU A 131 5.18 -7.64 -1.97
CA LEU A 131 4.96 -6.58 -1.00
C LEU A 131 6.15 -5.62 -0.89
N ALA A 132 7.37 -6.09 -1.14
CA ALA A 132 8.56 -5.24 -1.20
C ALA A 132 8.48 -4.27 -2.39
N ALA A 133 8.09 -4.75 -3.56
CA ALA A 133 7.94 -3.94 -4.75
C ALA A 133 6.71 -3.01 -4.72
N THR A 134 5.69 -3.34 -3.96
CA THR A 134 4.44 -2.56 -3.86
C THR A 134 4.39 -1.73 -2.56
N SER A 135 4.07 -2.35 -1.44
CA SER A 135 3.85 -1.65 -0.16
C SER A 135 5.12 -1.02 0.41
N SER A 136 6.28 -1.73 0.37
CA SER A 136 7.52 -1.18 0.91
C SER A 136 8.09 -0.08 0.03
N ALA A 137 8.02 -0.23 -1.30
CA ALA A 137 8.40 0.82 -2.24
C ALA A 137 7.60 2.11 -2.01
N LEU A 138 6.30 1.99 -1.71
CA LEU A 138 5.46 3.14 -1.43
C LEU A 138 5.87 3.88 -0.14
N PHE A 139 6.26 3.17 0.92
CA PHE A 139 6.84 3.78 2.12
C PHE A 139 8.18 4.44 1.85
N MET A 140 9.05 3.80 1.08
CA MET A 140 10.36 4.34 0.70
C MET A 140 10.22 5.63 -0.11
N LEU A 141 9.35 5.66 -1.11
CA LEU A 141 9.08 6.85 -1.92
C LEU A 141 8.45 7.98 -1.08
N ALA A 142 7.52 7.65 -0.18
CA ALA A 142 6.95 8.63 0.74
C ALA A 142 8.01 9.20 1.70
N ALA A 143 8.91 8.37 2.20
CA ALA A 143 10.01 8.81 3.04
C ALA A 143 11.00 9.71 2.27
N ARG A 144 11.27 9.41 0.99
CA ARG A 144 12.10 10.24 0.10
C ARG A 144 11.51 11.64 -0.10
N ILE A 145 10.20 11.77 -0.20
CA ILE A 145 9.51 13.07 -0.24
C ILE A 145 9.73 13.85 1.07
N MET A 146 9.76 13.17 2.21
CA MET A 146 9.86 13.79 3.53
C MET A 146 11.32 14.12 3.96
N GLY A 147 12.31 13.55 3.28
CA GLY A 147 13.73 13.82 3.61
C GLY A 147 14.71 12.93 2.84
N PRO A 148 16.02 13.11 3.10
CA PRO A 148 17.05 12.39 2.37
C PRO A 148 16.99 10.87 2.68
N PRO A 149 17.37 10.02 1.70
CA PRO A 149 17.46 8.58 1.90
C PRO A 149 18.61 8.25 2.88
N SER A 150 18.42 7.14 3.59
CA SER A 150 19.46 6.52 4.41
C SER A 150 19.15 5.03 4.56
N GLU A 151 20.14 4.23 4.88
CA GLU A 151 19.98 2.81 5.14
C GLU A 151 18.91 2.53 6.22
N ALA A 152 18.89 3.33 7.29
CA ALA A 152 17.88 3.21 8.34
C ALA A 152 16.46 3.48 7.82
N VAL A 153 16.29 4.45 6.90
CA VAL A 153 14.99 4.74 6.26
C VAL A 153 14.57 3.60 5.34
N GLU A 154 15.50 3.03 4.57
CA GLU A 154 15.21 1.88 3.68
C GLU A 154 14.80 0.64 4.46
N HIS A 155 15.53 0.30 5.52
CA HIS A 155 15.18 -0.81 6.41
C HIS A 155 13.81 -0.59 7.08
N LEU A 156 13.54 0.62 7.57
CA LEU A 156 12.25 0.97 8.14
C LEU A 156 11.13 0.84 7.11
N ALA A 157 11.32 1.36 5.89
CA ALA A 157 10.34 1.30 4.82
C ALA A 157 10.02 -0.14 4.42
N ARG A 158 11.05 -1.00 4.31
CA ARG A 158 10.88 -2.42 4.04
C ARG A 158 9.98 -3.08 5.08
N HIS A 159 10.32 -2.97 6.36
CA HIS A 159 9.55 -3.63 7.42
C HIS A 159 8.15 -3.02 7.61
N ALA A 160 8.01 -1.71 7.49
CA ALA A 160 6.70 -1.06 7.55
C ALA A 160 5.78 -1.51 6.41
N GLY A 161 6.32 -1.63 5.18
CA GLY A 161 5.58 -2.09 4.02
C GLY A 161 5.18 -3.55 4.11
N LEU A 162 6.09 -4.43 4.52
CA LEU A 162 5.77 -5.86 4.73
C LEU A 162 4.70 -6.03 5.81
N ALA A 163 4.82 -5.34 6.94
CA ALA A 163 3.81 -5.39 8.00
C ALA A 163 2.43 -4.93 7.48
N GLN A 164 2.38 -3.79 6.80
CA GLN A 164 1.12 -3.26 6.26
C GLN A 164 0.55 -4.16 5.17
N GLY A 165 1.39 -4.63 4.24
CA GLY A 165 0.96 -5.46 3.12
C GLY A 165 0.37 -6.79 3.58
N ILE A 166 1.04 -7.49 4.50
CA ILE A 166 0.51 -8.76 5.06
C ILE A 166 -0.82 -8.51 5.79
N VAL A 167 -0.93 -7.42 6.55
CA VAL A 167 -2.21 -7.04 7.20
C VAL A 167 -3.30 -6.82 6.15
N GLN A 168 -2.99 -6.15 5.03
CA GLN A 168 -3.96 -5.93 3.96
C GLN A 168 -4.40 -7.23 3.29
N VAL A 169 -3.49 -8.19 3.08
CA VAL A 169 -3.85 -9.54 2.60
C VAL A 169 -4.89 -10.20 3.51
N ILE A 170 -4.70 -10.12 4.83
CA ILE A 170 -5.67 -10.70 5.79
C ILE A 170 -6.98 -9.91 5.82
N VAL A 171 -6.92 -8.60 5.75
CA VAL A 171 -8.12 -7.72 5.80
C VAL A 171 -8.94 -7.83 4.52
N ASN A 172 -8.29 -7.97 3.36
CA ASN A 172 -8.94 -8.06 2.06
C ASN A 172 -9.41 -9.48 1.71
N LEU A 173 -9.12 -10.48 2.54
CA LEU A 173 -9.50 -11.88 2.31
C LEU A 173 -10.97 -12.07 1.86
N PRO A 174 -11.98 -11.39 2.45
CA PRO A 174 -13.37 -11.55 1.99
C PRO A 174 -13.58 -11.11 0.53
N ARG A 175 -12.95 -10.01 0.13
CA ARG A 175 -13.02 -9.48 -1.23
C ARG A 175 -12.28 -10.40 -2.21
N ASP A 176 -11.05 -10.76 -1.85
CA ASP A 176 -10.17 -11.55 -2.71
C ASP A 176 -10.75 -12.97 -2.92
N ALA A 177 -11.29 -13.58 -1.87
CA ALA A 177 -11.97 -14.88 -1.97
C ALA A 177 -13.19 -14.81 -2.90
N ALA A 178 -14.00 -13.74 -2.83
CA ALA A 178 -15.15 -13.53 -3.70
C ALA A 178 -14.77 -13.41 -5.18
N HIS A 179 -13.59 -12.89 -5.48
CA HIS A 179 -13.02 -12.82 -6.84
C HIS A 179 -12.17 -14.04 -7.22
N ARG A 180 -12.13 -15.08 -6.38
CA ARG A 180 -11.27 -16.26 -6.53
C ARG A 180 -9.79 -15.92 -6.67
N GLN A 181 -9.36 -14.83 -6.08
CA GLN A 181 -7.96 -14.41 -5.98
C GLN A 181 -7.37 -14.84 -4.65
N LEU A 182 -6.14 -15.34 -4.65
CA LEU A 182 -5.52 -15.90 -3.46
C LEU A 182 -4.12 -15.33 -3.22
N PHE A 183 -4.04 -14.33 -2.34
CA PHE A 183 -2.77 -13.80 -1.84
C PHE A 183 -2.21 -14.58 -0.64
N LEU A 184 -3.02 -15.47 -0.03
CA LEU A 184 -2.50 -16.38 0.99
C LEU A 184 -1.52 -17.38 0.33
N PRO A 185 -0.26 -17.50 0.83
CA PRO A 185 0.71 -18.36 0.19
C PRO A 185 0.30 -19.84 0.20
N GLN A 186 0.32 -20.50 -0.95
CA GLN A 186 -0.01 -21.92 -1.08
C GLN A 186 0.82 -22.79 -0.13
N GLN A 187 2.11 -22.46 0.02
CA GLN A 187 3.01 -23.14 0.95
C GLN A 187 2.48 -23.10 2.38
N VAL A 188 1.95 -21.95 2.83
CA VAL A 188 1.39 -21.81 4.19
C VAL A 188 0.06 -22.52 4.30
N LEU A 189 -0.80 -22.47 3.27
CA LEU A 189 -2.04 -23.24 3.24
C LEU A 189 -1.75 -24.74 3.36
N ALA A 190 -0.78 -25.24 2.59
CA ALA A 190 -0.41 -26.65 2.60
C ALA A 190 0.15 -27.10 3.97
N SER A 191 1.00 -26.27 4.62
CA SER A 191 1.57 -26.61 5.94
C SER A 191 0.51 -26.74 7.04
N HIS A 192 -0.62 -26.06 6.88
CA HIS A 192 -1.77 -26.16 7.80
C HIS A 192 -2.90 -27.05 7.27
N ASN A 193 -2.70 -27.81 6.20
CA ASN A 193 -3.73 -28.62 5.54
C ASN A 193 -5.01 -27.82 5.24
N CYS A 194 -4.87 -26.54 4.87
CA CYS A 194 -5.97 -25.66 4.51
C CYS A 194 -6.28 -25.77 3.02
N ASN A 195 -7.50 -26.13 2.67
CA ASN A 195 -7.92 -26.26 1.28
C ASN A 195 -8.27 -24.86 0.71
N MET A 196 -7.75 -24.52 -0.47
CA MET A 196 -8.09 -23.28 -1.17
C MET A 196 -9.60 -23.14 -1.45
N GLU A 197 -10.29 -24.23 -1.76
CA GLU A 197 -11.74 -24.18 -1.99
C GLU A 197 -12.53 -23.83 -0.72
N ASP A 198 -11.99 -24.11 0.48
CA ASP A 198 -12.61 -23.64 1.72
C ASP A 198 -12.50 -22.13 1.86
N VAL A 199 -11.36 -21.55 1.42
CA VAL A 199 -11.16 -20.10 1.38
C VAL A 199 -12.14 -19.44 0.41
N PHE A 200 -12.24 -19.94 -0.83
CA PHE A 200 -13.16 -19.41 -1.84
C PHE A 200 -14.63 -19.58 -1.47
N ALA A 201 -14.98 -20.65 -0.75
CA ALA A 201 -16.30 -20.87 -0.22
C ALA A 201 -16.58 -20.11 1.09
N SER A 202 -15.64 -19.24 1.54
CA SER A 202 -15.74 -18.47 2.78
C SER A 202 -16.00 -19.34 4.03
N ARG A 203 -15.46 -20.56 4.05
CA ARG A 203 -15.61 -21.48 5.18
C ARG A 203 -14.62 -21.16 6.29
N GLN A 204 -15.14 -20.96 7.49
CA GLN A 204 -14.33 -20.77 8.67
C GLN A 204 -13.85 -22.13 9.20
N THR A 205 -12.65 -22.55 8.83
CA THR A 205 -12.04 -23.77 9.33
C THR A 205 -10.94 -23.46 10.35
N PRO A 206 -10.67 -24.35 11.32
CA PRO A 206 -9.53 -24.20 12.22
C PRO A 206 -8.20 -24.07 11.46
N ASN A 207 -8.07 -24.76 10.32
CA ASN A 207 -6.87 -24.72 9.48
C ASN A 207 -6.67 -23.32 8.86
N LEU A 208 -7.73 -22.70 8.37
CA LEU A 208 -7.66 -21.30 7.87
C LEU A 208 -7.29 -20.33 9.01
N HIS A 209 -7.85 -20.51 10.20
CA HIS A 209 -7.46 -19.68 11.34
C HIS A 209 -5.98 -19.81 11.67
N ALA A 210 -5.40 -21.01 11.60
CA ALA A 210 -3.97 -21.24 11.80
C ALA A 210 -3.11 -20.54 10.72
N VAL A 211 -3.52 -20.58 9.46
CA VAL A 211 -2.89 -19.83 8.36
C VAL A 211 -2.88 -18.35 8.65
N LEU A 212 -4.03 -17.78 8.99
CA LEU A 212 -4.16 -16.34 9.25
C LEU A 212 -3.37 -15.90 10.49
N GLU A 213 -3.29 -16.75 11.53
CA GLU A 213 -2.48 -16.49 12.72
C GLU A 213 -0.98 -16.50 12.40
N GLN A 214 -0.52 -17.42 11.55
CA GLN A 214 0.87 -17.42 11.08
C GLN A 214 1.20 -16.10 10.34
N LEU A 215 0.38 -15.70 9.36
CA LEU A 215 0.58 -14.44 8.64
C LEU A 215 0.53 -13.23 9.57
N ALA A 216 -0.40 -13.22 10.52
CA ALA A 216 -0.46 -12.16 11.53
C ALA A 216 0.77 -12.15 12.44
N GLY A 217 1.39 -13.30 12.70
CA GLY A 217 2.67 -13.44 13.38
C GLY A 217 3.80 -12.74 12.63
N GLU A 218 3.95 -13.03 11.34
CA GLU A 218 4.94 -12.39 10.47
C GLU A 218 4.72 -10.87 10.42
N ALA A 219 3.48 -10.42 10.23
CA ALA A 219 3.16 -9.00 10.23
C ALA A 219 3.51 -8.31 11.56
N ARG A 220 3.28 -8.98 12.70
CA ARG A 220 3.67 -8.47 14.03
C ARG A 220 5.18 -8.35 14.19
N GLN A 221 5.93 -9.33 13.70
CA GLN A 221 7.39 -9.29 13.72
C GLN A 221 7.92 -8.10 12.91
N HIS A 222 7.43 -7.91 11.67
CA HIS A 222 7.81 -6.77 10.85
C HIS A 222 7.39 -5.43 11.49
N ALA A 223 6.18 -5.34 12.05
CA ALA A 223 5.72 -4.12 12.72
C ALA A 223 6.56 -3.76 13.95
N THR A 224 7.02 -4.77 14.71
CA THR A 224 7.90 -4.58 15.87
C THR A 224 9.26 -4.08 15.43
N THR A 225 9.85 -4.69 14.40
CA THR A 225 11.13 -4.26 13.83
C THR A 225 11.02 -2.83 13.29
N ALA A 226 9.96 -2.51 12.54
CA ALA A 226 9.72 -1.15 12.05
C ALA A 226 9.62 -0.12 13.19
N SER A 227 8.91 -0.46 14.28
CA SER A 227 8.82 0.43 15.44
C SER A 227 10.17 0.69 16.11
N SER A 228 11.03 -0.31 16.20
CA SER A 228 12.39 -0.13 16.76
C SER A 228 13.30 0.74 15.88
N LEU A 229 13.09 0.70 14.56
CA LEU A 229 13.84 1.50 13.59
C LEU A 229 13.34 2.96 13.52
N LEU A 230 12.08 3.22 13.88
CA LEU A 230 11.48 4.55 13.76
C LEU A 230 12.24 5.62 14.58
N ALA A 231 12.82 5.25 15.71
CA ALA A 231 13.64 6.15 16.52
C ALA A 231 14.99 6.50 15.89
N GLN A 232 15.47 5.71 14.91
CA GLN A 232 16.76 5.87 14.26
C GLN A 232 16.68 6.80 13.03
N VAL A 233 15.48 7.15 12.57
CA VAL A 233 15.29 8.03 11.42
C VAL A 233 14.97 9.46 11.89
N PRO A 234 15.32 10.48 11.08
CA PRO A 234 15.02 11.88 11.40
C PRO A 234 13.52 12.10 11.65
N SER A 235 13.18 12.95 12.62
CA SER A 235 11.79 13.26 12.95
C SER A 235 11.01 13.85 11.78
N SER A 236 11.68 14.56 10.86
CA SER A 236 11.06 15.07 9.62
C SER A 236 10.52 13.98 8.69
N VAL A 237 11.14 12.79 8.68
CA VAL A 237 10.78 11.67 7.81
C VAL A 237 9.66 10.80 8.43
N ARG A 238 9.55 10.78 9.75
CA ARG A 238 8.62 9.90 10.48
C ARG A 238 7.15 10.02 10.06
N PRO A 239 6.60 11.19 9.67
CA PRO A 239 5.21 11.28 9.22
C PRO A 239 4.88 10.38 8.02
N ALA A 240 5.86 10.04 7.17
CA ALA A 240 5.67 9.07 6.08
C ALA A 240 5.27 7.67 6.58
N PHE A 241 5.63 7.33 7.82
CA PHE A 241 5.37 6.03 8.46
C PHE A 241 4.11 6.00 9.33
N LEU A 242 3.35 7.09 9.44
CA LEU A 242 2.09 7.11 10.19
C LEU A 242 1.10 6.00 9.76
N PRO A 243 1.00 5.60 8.48
CA PRO A 243 0.12 4.50 8.08
C PRO A 243 0.43 3.16 8.77
N LEU A 244 1.68 2.92 9.23
CA LEU A 244 2.04 1.74 10.02
C LEU A 244 1.21 1.64 11.31
N SER A 245 0.86 2.77 11.93
CA SER A 245 0.03 2.79 13.14
C SER A 245 -1.38 2.25 12.91
N GLN A 246 -1.91 2.43 11.68
CA GLN A 246 -3.19 1.81 11.28
C GLN A 246 -3.02 0.29 11.15
N ALA A 247 -1.94 -0.19 10.51
CA ALA A 247 -1.67 -1.62 10.40
C ALA A 247 -1.52 -2.29 11.78
N GLN A 248 -0.85 -1.63 12.72
CA GLN A 248 -0.75 -2.12 14.12
C GLN A 248 -2.12 -2.17 14.82
N ALA A 249 -2.99 -1.17 14.59
CA ALA A 249 -4.35 -1.18 15.13
C ALA A 249 -5.19 -2.31 14.52
N ASP A 250 -4.98 -2.60 13.23
CA ASP A 250 -5.64 -3.70 12.53
C ASP A 250 -5.15 -5.06 13.05
N LEU A 251 -3.85 -5.25 13.27
CA LEU A 251 -3.29 -6.46 13.91
C LEU A 251 -3.93 -6.73 15.28
N LYS A 252 -4.11 -5.70 16.11
CA LYS A 252 -4.80 -5.83 17.40
C LYS A 252 -6.26 -6.27 17.25
N ARG A 253 -6.92 -5.86 16.16
CA ARG A 253 -8.31 -6.29 15.86
C ARG A 253 -8.34 -7.72 15.33
N LEU A 254 -7.37 -8.08 14.49
CA LEU A 254 -7.23 -9.43 13.93
C LEU A 254 -7.01 -10.48 15.02
N ALA A 255 -6.32 -10.14 16.08
CA ALA A 255 -6.03 -11.03 17.23
C ALA A 255 -7.24 -11.29 18.15
N ARG A 256 -8.44 -10.73 17.89
CA ARG A 256 -9.61 -10.94 18.74
C ARG A 256 -10.15 -12.37 18.59
N PRO A 257 -10.38 -13.10 19.71
CA PRO A 257 -10.96 -14.44 19.65
C PRO A 257 -12.35 -14.47 18.98
N GLY A 258 -12.65 -15.53 18.25
CA GLY A 258 -13.95 -15.74 17.63
C GLY A 258 -14.27 -14.82 16.45
N ARG A 259 -13.30 -14.11 15.91
CA ARG A 259 -13.49 -13.27 14.76
C ARG A 259 -13.77 -14.11 13.50
N ASN A 260 -14.81 -13.76 12.77
CA ASN A 260 -15.04 -14.27 11.42
C ASN A 260 -14.10 -13.55 10.42
N PRO A 261 -13.15 -14.25 9.77
CA PRO A 261 -12.23 -13.64 8.82
C PRO A 261 -12.92 -13.11 7.56
N PHE A 262 -14.10 -13.63 7.22
CA PHE A 262 -14.88 -13.22 6.05
C PHE A 262 -15.93 -12.14 6.37
N ALA A 263 -16.08 -11.75 7.65
CA ALA A 263 -16.98 -10.65 7.97
C ALA A 263 -16.41 -9.31 7.47
N PRO A 264 -17.25 -8.45 6.87
CA PRO A 264 -16.81 -7.11 6.48
C PRO A 264 -16.19 -6.37 7.66
N GLN A 265 -15.03 -5.77 7.41
CA GLN A 265 -14.33 -4.98 8.43
C GLN A 265 -14.66 -3.49 8.23
N PRO A 266 -15.68 -2.93 8.92
CA PRO A 266 -15.98 -1.51 8.75
C PRO A 266 -14.80 -0.68 9.28
N SER A 267 -14.12 -0.01 8.37
CA SER A 267 -13.14 1.00 8.73
C SER A 267 -13.89 2.27 9.13
N SER A 268 -13.96 2.56 10.42
CA SER A 268 -14.50 3.83 10.89
C SER A 268 -13.51 4.95 10.59
N ARG A 269 -13.87 5.91 9.74
CA ARG A 269 -13.05 7.09 9.45
C ARG A 269 -12.63 7.84 10.72
N LEU A 270 -13.54 7.95 11.69
CA LEU A 270 -13.25 8.57 12.98
C LEU A 270 -12.19 7.81 13.77
N ARG A 271 -12.24 6.47 13.73
CA ARG A 271 -11.23 5.63 14.41
C ARG A 271 -9.87 5.77 13.73
N THR A 272 -9.82 5.81 12.41
CA THR A 272 -8.59 6.04 11.65
C THR A 272 -7.99 7.41 11.99
N LEU A 273 -8.80 8.47 11.96
CA LEU A 273 -8.37 9.81 12.36
C LEU A 273 -7.79 9.81 13.78
N TRP A 274 -8.49 9.21 14.73
CA TRP A 274 -8.02 9.12 16.12
C TRP A 274 -6.72 8.32 16.25
N THR A 275 -6.61 7.17 15.56
CA THR A 275 -5.41 6.32 15.58
C THR A 275 -4.19 7.09 15.09
N LEU A 276 -4.29 7.73 13.92
CA LEU A 276 -3.18 8.45 13.31
C LEU A 276 -2.86 9.76 14.06
N TRP A 277 -3.86 10.48 14.53
CA TRP A 277 -3.66 11.66 15.37
C TRP A 277 -2.94 11.32 16.67
N ARG A 278 -3.36 10.25 17.36
CA ARG A 278 -2.69 9.78 18.58
C ARG A 278 -1.26 9.35 18.30
N ALA A 279 -1.03 8.61 17.19
CA ALA A 279 0.30 8.18 16.78
C ALA A 279 1.20 9.39 16.51
N SER A 280 0.74 10.39 15.75
CA SER A 280 1.52 11.58 15.42
C SER A 280 1.99 12.37 16.65
N ARG A 281 1.34 12.19 17.81
CA ARG A 281 1.69 12.82 19.10
C ARG A 281 2.47 11.89 20.04
N SER A 282 2.72 10.66 19.63
CA SER A 282 3.51 9.73 20.43
C SER A 282 4.99 10.11 20.40
N ARG A 283 5.74 9.66 21.41
CA ARG A 283 7.18 9.89 21.50
C ARG A 283 7.96 9.30 20.32
N GLU A 284 7.43 8.25 19.70
CA GLU A 284 8.04 7.59 18.55
C GLU A 284 8.05 8.50 17.30
N PHE A 285 7.05 9.38 17.17
CA PHE A 285 6.92 10.29 16.02
C PHE A 285 7.38 11.73 16.32
N THR A 286 7.51 12.15 17.58
CA THR A 286 7.81 13.55 17.94
C THR A 286 9.23 13.79 18.46
N LYS A 287 9.94 12.76 18.91
CA LYS A 287 11.32 12.83 19.42
C LYS A 287 12.28 12.07 18.54
#